data_29a709f1a565e104cfe11ed9eaf3789a
#
_entry.id   29a709f1a565e104cfe11ed9eaf3789a
#
_cell.length_a   1.000
_cell.length_b   1.000
_cell.length_c   1.000
_cell.angle_alpha   90.00
_cell.angle_beta   90.00
_cell.angle_gamma   90.00
#
_symmetry.space_group_name_H-M   'P 1'
#
loop_
_entity.id
_entity.type
_entity.pdbx_description
1 polymer ?
#
loop_
_entity_poly.entity_id
_entity_poly.type
_entity_poly.pdbx_seq_one_letter_code
_entity_poly.pdbx_strand_id
1 'polypeptide(L)'
;AGYIYVIAHIRGGSFLGYNWYLDGKMSNKINTFKDFIRCAEYLGDESNKYCDPKKIVIEGRSAGGLLIGAVTVMRPDLFWITIPGVPFVDVMNTMSDSKIPLTTEEWTQWGNPNEQEGYNNIREYCPYTNVKENHYPNMYCTAGLHDPRVPYWEIMKLIAKIREYKKDNNIQMIRIETEQG
;
A
#
# COMPACT_ATOMS: atom_id res chain seq x y z
N ALA A 1 12.31 -22.85 -8.18
CA ALA A 1 12.40 -21.56 -8.87
C ALA A 1 13.35 -20.56 -8.17
N GLY A 2 13.90 -20.88 -6.99
CA GLY A 2 14.88 -20.04 -6.29
C GLY A 2 14.31 -18.83 -5.54
N TYR A 3 12.99 -18.79 -5.31
CA TYR A 3 12.33 -17.77 -4.48
C TYR A 3 11.94 -18.35 -3.13
N ILE A 4 12.04 -17.51 -2.08
CA ILE A 4 11.46 -17.77 -0.77
C ILE A 4 10.16 -16.94 -0.71
N TYR A 5 9.04 -17.61 -0.45
CA TYR A 5 7.74 -16.96 -0.29
C TYR A 5 7.43 -16.78 1.20
N VAL A 6 7.07 -15.56 1.58
CA VAL A 6 6.80 -15.18 2.97
C VAL A 6 5.45 -14.47 3.06
N ILE A 7 4.64 -14.84 4.04
CA ILE A 7 3.42 -14.13 4.41
C ILE A 7 3.63 -13.44 5.75
N ALA A 8 3.52 -12.12 5.78
CA ALA A 8 3.61 -11.34 7.00
C ALA A 8 2.22 -11.19 7.64
N HIS A 9 2.02 -11.77 8.82
CA HIS A 9 0.77 -11.66 9.61
C HIS A 9 0.78 -10.38 10.45
N ILE A 10 0.61 -9.26 9.79
CA ILE A 10 0.67 -7.92 10.36
C ILE A 10 -0.59 -7.56 11.16
N ARG A 11 -0.49 -6.57 12.06
CA ARG A 11 -1.65 -5.99 12.76
C ARG A 11 -2.65 -5.39 11.76
N GLY A 12 -3.93 -5.45 12.10
CA GLY A 12 -5.04 -5.19 11.18
C GLY A 12 -5.64 -6.48 10.59
N GLY A 13 -4.88 -7.59 10.55
CA GLY A 13 -5.41 -8.94 10.41
C GLY A 13 -5.76 -9.54 11.77
N SER A 14 -6.33 -10.75 11.79
CA SER A 14 -6.79 -11.41 13.02
C SER A 14 -5.98 -12.66 13.40
N PHE A 15 -4.80 -12.86 12.81
CA PHE A 15 -4.00 -14.08 13.01
C PHE A 15 -3.65 -14.34 14.48
N LEU A 16 -3.34 -13.28 15.24
CA LEU A 16 -3.08 -13.35 16.67
C LEU A 16 -4.30 -12.91 17.53
N GLY A 17 -5.52 -13.04 16.98
CA GLY A 17 -6.76 -12.76 17.68
C GLY A 17 -7.30 -11.34 17.43
N TYR A 18 -8.41 -11.03 18.11
CA TYR A 18 -9.17 -9.80 17.87
C TYR A 18 -8.41 -8.52 18.22
N ASN A 19 -7.59 -8.55 19.27
CA ASN A 19 -6.77 -7.38 19.64
C ASN A 19 -5.73 -7.06 18.55
N TRP A 20 -5.18 -8.09 17.87
CA TRP A 20 -4.27 -7.91 16.75
C TRP A 20 -4.92 -7.14 15.58
N TYR A 21 -6.21 -7.39 15.35
CA TYR A 21 -7.01 -6.62 14.40
C TYR A 21 -7.23 -5.18 14.87
N LEU A 22 -7.63 -4.96 16.12
CA LEU A 22 -7.89 -3.63 16.67
C LEU A 22 -6.63 -2.75 16.67
N ASP A 23 -5.47 -3.33 16.90
CA ASP A 23 -4.18 -2.63 16.92
C ASP A 23 -3.67 -2.23 15.52
N GLY A 24 -4.42 -2.51 14.47
CA GLY A 24 -4.07 -2.16 13.09
C GLY A 24 -5.22 -1.50 12.31
N LYS A 25 -6.19 -0.87 12.98
CA LYS A 25 -7.29 -0.12 12.35
C LYS A 25 -7.41 1.30 12.88
N MET A 26 -8.16 2.16 12.20
CA MET A 26 -8.42 3.54 12.60
C MET A 26 -7.11 4.29 12.96
N SER A 27 -7.05 4.90 14.15
CA SER A 27 -5.86 5.60 14.66
C SER A 27 -4.61 4.70 14.81
N ASN A 28 -4.81 3.39 14.87
CA ASN A 28 -3.72 2.40 14.95
C ASN A 28 -3.28 1.88 13.58
N LYS A 29 -3.87 2.36 12.47
CA LYS A 29 -3.61 1.82 11.13
C LYS A 29 -2.13 1.87 10.72
N ILE A 30 -1.40 2.84 11.17
CA ILE A 30 0.03 2.97 10.92
C ILE A 30 0.85 1.75 11.38
N ASN A 31 0.38 1.01 12.39
CA ASN A 31 1.04 -0.19 12.89
C ASN A 31 1.10 -1.30 11.84
N THR A 32 0.06 -1.42 10.99
CA THR A 32 0.03 -2.37 9.86
C THR A 32 1.25 -2.20 8.96
N PHE A 33 1.57 -0.97 8.60
CA PHE A 33 2.69 -0.64 7.70
C PHE A 33 4.03 -0.81 8.40
N LYS A 34 4.15 -0.39 9.66
CA LYS A 34 5.35 -0.56 10.48
C LYS A 34 5.71 -2.03 10.65
N ASP A 35 4.71 -2.89 10.92
CA ASP A 35 4.93 -4.33 11.06
C ASP A 35 5.48 -4.95 9.77
N PHE A 36 4.91 -4.59 8.62
CA PHE A 36 5.37 -5.09 7.33
C PHE A 36 6.79 -4.63 7.00
N ILE A 37 7.10 -3.36 7.25
CA ILE A 37 8.45 -2.81 7.10
C ILE A 37 9.44 -3.59 7.99
N ARG A 38 9.09 -3.86 9.24
CA ARG A 38 9.94 -4.64 10.15
C ARG A 38 10.17 -6.06 9.68
N CYS A 39 9.14 -6.72 9.11
CA CYS A 39 9.31 -8.02 8.47
C CYS A 39 10.31 -7.96 7.30
N ALA A 40 10.21 -6.95 6.45
CA ALA A 40 11.13 -6.77 5.33
C ALA A 40 12.57 -6.50 5.80
N GLU A 41 12.75 -5.64 6.79
CA GLU A 41 14.06 -5.37 7.43
C GLU A 41 14.66 -6.65 8.02
N TYR A 42 13.86 -7.45 8.73
CA TYR A 42 14.33 -8.70 9.33
C TYR A 42 14.75 -9.73 8.27
N LEU A 43 13.99 -9.85 7.18
CA LEU A 43 14.32 -10.76 6.08
C LEU A 43 15.57 -10.31 5.32
N GLY A 44 15.75 -9.00 5.16
CA GLY A 44 16.89 -8.40 4.47
C GLY A 44 18.14 -8.24 5.34
N ASP A 45 18.08 -8.55 6.64
CA ASP A 45 19.25 -8.52 7.51
C ASP A 45 20.22 -9.63 7.10
N GLU A 46 21.43 -9.24 6.68
CA GLU A 46 22.46 -10.15 6.21
C GLU A 46 22.88 -11.21 7.26
N SER A 47 22.69 -10.91 8.54
CA SER A 47 22.95 -11.86 9.63
C SER A 47 21.99 -13.05 9.63
N ASN A 48 20.74 -12.83 9.16
CA ASN A 48 19.69 -13.85 9.10
C ASN A 48 19.83 -14.78 7.89
N LYS A 49 20.50 -14.35 6.81
CA LYS A 49 20.79 -15.14 5.60
C LYS A 49 19.55 -15.71 4.89
N TYR A 50 18.38 -15.08 5.03
CA TYR A 50 17.16 -15.54 4.36
C TYR A 50 17.15 -15.18 2.87
N CYS A 51 17.51 -13.95 2.52
CA CYS A 51 17.50 -13.48 1.14
C CYS A 51 18.56 -12.39 0.89
N ASP A 52 18.77 -12.07 -0.38
CA ASP A 52 19.51 -10.88 -0.78
C ASP A 52 18.64 -9.64 -0.49
N PRO A 53 19.07 -8.72 0.39
CA PRO A 53 18.28 -7.52 0.74
C PRO A 53 17.96 -6.63 -0.47
N LYS A 54 18.75 -6.73 -1.54
CA LYS A 54 18.56 -5.98 -2.79
C LYS A 54 17.54 -6.63 -3.74
N LYS A 55 16.92 -7.75 -3.33
CA LYS A 55 16.01 -8.55 -4.18
C LYS A 55 14.66 -8.83 -3.50
N ILE A 56 14.27 -8.03 -2.54
CA ILE A 56 12.96 -8.17 -1.89
C ILE A 56 11.89 -7.68 -2.86
N VAL A 57 10.95 -8.58 -3.17
CA VAL A 57 9.76 -8.30 -3.97
C VAL A 57 8.55 -8.37 -3.05
N ILE A 58 7.65 -7.39 -3.15
CA ILE A 58 6.43 -7.35 -2.34
C ILE A 58 5.19 -7.27 -3.22
N GLU A 59 4.14 -7.98 -2.81
CA GLU A 59 2.87 -8.06 -3.56
C GLU A 59 1.68 -7.95 -2.61
N GLY A 60 0.60 -7.30 -3.07
CA GLY A 60 -0.66 -7.22 -2.36
C GLY A 60 -1.78 -6.63 -3.22
N ARG A 61 -3.03 -7.00 -2.94
CA ARG A 61 -4.21 -6.56 -3.72
C ARG A 61 -5.23 -5.83 -2.86
N SER A 62 -6.00 -4.90 -3.47
CA SER A 62 -7.07 -4.13 -2.81
C SER A 62 -6.54 -3.41 -1.56
N ALA A 63 -7.05 -3.69 -0.37
CA ALA A 63 -6.49 -3.20 0.90
C ALA A 63 -5.03 -3.66 1.10
N GLY A 64 -4.64 -4.85 0.61
CA GLY A 64 -3.23 -5.27 0.53
C GLY A 64 -2.44 -4.45 -0.48
N GLY A 65 -3.08 -3.95 -1.53
CA GLY A 65 -2.49 -2.97 -2.46
C GLY A 65 -2.22 -1.62 -1.79
N LEU A 66 -3.07 -1.18 -0.85
CA LEU A 66 -2.78 -0.04 0.02
C LEU A 66 -1.52 -0.30 0.86
N LEU A 67 -1.41 -1.49 1.47
CA LEU A 67 -0.22 -1.86 2.22
C LEU A 67 1.04 -1.69 1.37
N ILE A 68 1.05 -2.29 0.17
CA ILE A 68 2.20 -2.22 -0.74
C ILE A 68 2.49 -0.78 -1.16
N GLY A 69 1.47 0.00 -1.54
CA GLY A 69 1.64 1.41 -1.91
C GLY A 69 2.20 2.25 -0.76
N ALA A 70 1.68 2.07 0.46
CA ALA A 70 2.11 2.83 1.62
C ALA A 70 3.57 2.52 1.99
N VAL A 71 3.95 1.25 2.11
CA VAL A 71 5.33 0.89 2.46
C VAL A 71 6.33 1.25 1.36
N THR A 72 5.90 1.22 0.08
CA THR A 72 6.71 1.70 -1.05
C THR A 72 7.06 3.19 -0.90
N VAL A 73 6.10 4.01 -0.46
CA VAL A 73 6.33 5.44 -0.26
C VAL A 73 7.09 5.73 1.04
N MET A 74 6.82 4.97 2.10
CA MET A 74 7.48 5.13 3.39
C MET A 74 8.95 4.70 3.39
N ARG A 75 9.26 3.57 2.77
CA ARG A 75 10.59 2.94 2.74
C ARG A 75 10.91 2.36 1.36
N PRO A 76 11.03 3.22 0.33
CA PRO A 76 11.33 2.78 -1.03
C PRO A 76 12.69 2.09 -1.15
N ASP A 77 13.58 2.33 -0.23
CA ASP A 77 14.93 1.76 -0.14
C ASP A 77 14.98 0.26 0.14
N LEU A 78 13.90 -0.30 0.73
CA LEU A 78 13.86 -1.71 1.14
C LEU A 78 13.48 -2.67 -0.01
N PHE A 79 12.91 -2.19 -1.09
CA PHE A 79 12.27 -3.04 -2.08
C PHE A 79 12.92 -2.91 -3.45
N TRP A 80 13.12 -4.04 -4.11
CA TRP A 80 13.56 -4.09 -5.50
C TRP A 80 12.40 -3.91 -6.48
N ILE A 81 11.30 -4.66 -6.23
CA ILE A 81 10.08 -4.59 -7.04
C ILE A 81 8.87 -4.56 -6.12
N THR A 82 7.87 -3.73 -6.45
CA THR A 82 6.59 -3.71 -5.76
C THR A 82 5.45 -3.97 -6.74
N ILE A 83 4.48 -4.82 -6.32
CA ILE A 83 3.39 -5.30 -7.18
C ILE A 83 2.03 -5.00 -6.52
N PRO A 84 1.59 -3.74 -6.52
CA PRO A 84 0.26 -3.38 -6.02
C PRO A 84 -0.81 -3.73 -7.08
N GLY A 85 -1.70 -4.67 -6.74
CA GLY A 85 -2.83 -5.06 -7.57
C GLY A 85 -4.13 -4.39 -7.13
N VAL A 86 -4.89 -3.80 -8.06
CA VAL A 86 -6.14 -3.05 -7.79
C VAL A 86 -6.06 -2.25 -6.49
N PRO A 87 -5.02 -1.41 -6.32
CA PRO A 87 -4.61 -0.92 -5.02
C PRO A 87 -5.42 0.30 -4.58
N PHE A 88 -5.88 0.30 -3.34
CA PHE A 88 -6.54 1.42 -2.67
C PHE A 88 -5.48 2.43 -2.18
N VAL A 89 -5.04 3.35 -3.05
CA VAL A 89 -3.85 4.20 -2.79
C VAL A 89 -4.12 5.70 -2.74
N ASP A 90 -5.31 6.13 -3.06
CA ASP A 90 -5.76 7.52 -2.89
C ASP A 90 -6.80 7.62 -1.76
N VAL A 91 -6.47 7.01 -0.62
CA VAL A 91 -7.36 6.81 0.53
C VAL A 91 -8.04 8.10 0.97
N MET A 92 -7.30 9.20 1.01
CA MET A 92 -7.83 10.50 1.44
C MET A 92 -8.99 10.94 0.56
N ASN A 93 -8.83 10.92 -0.76
CA ASN A 93 -9.85 11.39 -1.68
C ASN A 93 -11.02 10.40 -1.78
N THR A 94 -10.72 9.10 -1.86
CA THR A 94 -11.76 8.06 -1.97
C THR A 94 -12.64 8.01 -0.72
N MET A 95 -12.05 8.07 0.47
CA MET A 95 -12.83 8.10 1.72
C MET A 95 -13.57 9.42 1.95
N SER A 96 -13.24 10.49 1.24
CA SER A 96 -13.97 11.77 1.27
C SER A 96 -15.20 11.78 0.36
N ASP A 97 -15.29 10.85 -0.61
CA ASP A 97 -16.41 10.78 -1.56
C ASP A 97 -17.41 9.70 -1.16
N SER A 98 -18.49 10.13 -0.49
CA SER A 98 -19.58 9.23 -0.05
C SER A 98 -20.38 8.59 -1.21
N LYS A 99 -20.13 8.99 -2.46
CA LYS A 99 -20.79 8.40 -3.63
C LYS A 99 -20.09 7.13 -4.12
N ILE A 100 -18.83 6.95 -3.74
CA ILE A 100 -18.10 5.71 -4.05
C ILE A 100 -18.68 4.59 -3.18
N PRO A 101 -19.05 3.44 -3.77
CA PRO A 101 -19.60 2.32 -3.01
C PRO A 101 -18.71 1.90 -1.83
N LEU A 102 -19.33 1.54 -0.71
CA LEU A 102 -18.71 1.11 0.55
C LEU A 102 -17.95 2.20 1.34
N THR A 103 -17.69 3.38 0.79
CA THR A 103 -16.92 4.43 1.47
C THR A 103 -17.42 4.70 2.90
N THR A 104 -18.70 4.96 3.07
CA THR A 104 -19.28 5.30 4.40
C THR A 104 -19.25 4.12 5.37
N GLU A 105 -19.40 2.90 4.88
CA GLU A 105 -19.33 1.68 5.69
C GLU A 105 -17.88 1.42 6.16
N GLU A 106 -16.91 1.74 5.31
CA GLU A 106 -15.49 1.54 5.60
C GLU A 106 -14.87 2.63 6.49
N TRP A 107 -15.57 3.71 6.79
CA TRP A 107 -15.09 4.68 7.79
C TRP A 107 -14.81 4.05 9.15
N THR A 108 -15.47 2.95 9.47
CA THR A 108 -15.19 2.17 10.69
C THR A 108 -13.86 1.43 10.65
N GLN A 109 -13.22 1.33 9.51
CA GLN A 109 -11.92 0.67 9.29
C GLN A 109 -10.78 1.68 9.14
N TRP A 110 -11.00 2.70 8.31
CA TRP A 110 -9.98 3.68 7.90
C TRP A 110 -10.07 4.99 8.67
N GLY A 111 -11.25 5.37 9.13
CA GLY A 111 -11.59 6.69 9.65
C GLY A 111 -12.38 7.51 8.63
N ASN A 112 -13.11 8.51 9.13
CA ASN A 112 -13.85 9.48 8.30
C ASN A 112 -12.97 10.72 8.08
N PRO A 113 -12.48 10.99 6.86
CA PRO A 113 -11.61 12.15 6.60
C PRO A 113 -12.36 13.51 6.68
N ASN A 114 -13.71 13.50 6.78
CA ASN A 114 -14.49 14.71 7.05
C ASN A 114 -14.43 15.13 8.54
N GLU A 115 -13.85 14.29 9.40
CA GLU A 115 -13.56 14.56 10.80
C GLU A 115 -12.07 14.77 11.00
N GLN A 116 -11.69 15.67 11.90
CA GLN A 116 -10.29 16.07 12.10
C GLN A 116 -9.38 14.87 12.44
N GLU A 117 -9.86 13.97 13.30
CA GLU A 117 -9.10 12.77 13.68
C GLU A 117 -8.90 11.83 12.50
N GLY A 118 -9.98 11.51 11.78
CA GLY A 118 -9.90 10.62 10.60
C GLY A 118 -9.01 11.20 9.49
N TYR A 119 -9.12 12.52 9.25
CA TYR A 119 -8.24 13.22 8.32
C TYR A 119 -6.76 13.07 8.69
N ASN A 120 -6.41 13.34 9.95
CA ASN A 120 -5.03 13.27 10.41
C ASN A 120 -4.48 11.84 10.29
N ASN A 121 -5.28 10.84 10.71
CA ASN A 121 -4.89 9.44 10.65
C ASN A 121 -4.66 8.96 9.21
N ILE A 122 -5.59 9.24 8.29
CA ILE A 122 -5.45 8.84 6.88
C ILE A 122 -4.27 9.56 6.22
N ARG A 123 -4.09 10.85 6.50
CA ARG A 123 -2.99 11.64 5.95
C ARG A 123 -1.62 11.06 6.28
N GLU A 124 -1.46 10.43 7.45
CA GLU A 124 -0.18 9.85 7.88
C GLU A 124 0.30 8.74 6.94
N TYR A 125 -0.62 7.94 6.38
CA TYR A 125 -0.27 6.77 5.59
C TYR A 125 -0.75 6.76 4.13
N CYS A 126 -1.61 7.68 3.72
CA CYS A 126 -2.15 7.70 2.35
C CYS A 126 -1.03 7.77 1.32
N PRO A 127 -0.83 6.75 0.47
CA PRO A 127 0.29 6.71 -0.47
C PRO A 127 0.36 7.93 -1.37
N TYR A 128 -0.74 8.26 -2.03
CA TYR A 128 -0.79 9.39 -2.96
C TYR A 128 -0.42 10.72 -2.30
N THR A 129 -0.89 10.94 -1.07
CA THR A 129 -0.60 12.18 -0.32
C THR A 129 0.88 12.31 0.03
N ASN A 130 1.54 11.19 0.33
CA ASN A 130 2.89 11.15 0.89
C ASN A 130 4.01 10.95 -0.12
N VAL A 131 3.73 10.91 -1.44
CA VAL A 131 4.78 10.90 -2.46
C VAL A 131 5.62 12.17 -2.35
N LYS A 132 6.93 11.99 -2.31
CA LYS A 132 7.94 13.06 -2.25
C LYS A 132 9.13 12.71 -3.12
N GLU A 133 10.06 13.66 -3.32
CA GLU A 133 11.31 13.36 -4.01
C GLU A 133 12.07 12.22 -3.33
N ASN A 134 12.33 11.13 -4.07
CA ASN A 134 13.05 9.95 -3.58
C ASN A 134 13.46 9.03 -4.75
N HIS A 135 14.22 7.97 -4.44
CA HIS A 135 14.46 6.84 -5.31
C HIS A 135 13.38 5.79 -5.05
N TYR A 136 12.55 5.49 -6.03
CA TYR A 136 11.46 4.53 -5.93
C TYR A 136 11.83 3.18 -6.57
N PRO A 137 11.34 2.04 -6.06
CA PRO A 137 11.59 0.73 -6.65
C PRO A 137 10.94 0.60 -8.03
N ASN A 138 11.26 -0.47 -8.74
CA ASN A 138 10.46 -0.87 -9.89
C ASN A 138 9.04 -1.23 -9.43
N MET A 139 8.03 -0.84 -10.21
CA MET A 139 6.64 -1.09 -9.88
C MET A 139 5.90 -1.73 -11.05
N TYR A 140 5.14 -2.79 -10.79
CA TYR A 140 4.19 -3.36 -11.72
C TYR A 140 2.80 -3.36 -11.11
N CYS A 141 1.94 -2.50 -11.60
CA CYS A 141 0.62 -2.25 -11.04
C CYS A 141 -0.48 -2.78 -11.96
N THR A 142 -1.56 -3.30 -11.39
CA THR A 142 -2.73 -3.72 -12.16
C THR A 142 -3.99 -3.04 -11.64
N ALA A 143 -4.95 -2.74 -12.52
CA ALA A 143 -6.27 -2.22 -12.16
C ALA A 143 -7.32 -2.69 -13.15
N GLY A 144 -8.59 -2.74 -12.74
CA GLY A 144 -9.74 -2.99 -13.61
C GLY A 144 -10.37 -1.67 -14.06
N LEU A 145 -10.65 -1.52 -15.36
CA LEU A 145 -11.27 -0.30 -15.90
C LEU A 145 -12.66 -0.05 -15.30
N HIS A 146 -13.38 -1.13 -15.04
CA HIS A 146 -14.75 -1.10 -14.54
C HIS A 146 -14.89 -1.47 -13.07
N ASP A 147 -13.80 -1.46 -12.30
CA ASP A 147 -13.84 -1.73 -10.85
C ASP A 147 -14.63 -0.62 -10.12
N PRO A 148 -15.81 -0.94 -9.53
CA PRO A 148 -16.66 0.06 -8.89
C PRO A 148 -16.19 0.44 -7.49
N ARG A 149 -15.29 -0.33 -6.87
CA ARG A 149 -14.84 -0.16 -5.47
C ARG A 149 -13.48 0.48 -5.36
N VAL A 150 -12.55 0.06 -6.23
CA VAL A 150 -11.19 0.62 -6.28
C VAL A 150 -10.95 1.20 -7.67
N PRO A 151 -11.26 2.48 -7.87
CA PRO A 151 -11.17 3.11 -9.17
C PRO A 151 -9.76 3.05 -9.76
N TYR A 152 -9.66 2.71 -11.04
CA TYR A 152 -8.37 2.58 -11.75
C TYR A 152 -7.54 3.87 -11.72
N TRP A 153 -8.17 5.01 -11.60
CA TRP A 153 -7.46 6.30 -11.55
C TRP A 153 -6.64 6.51 -10.26
N GLU A 154 -6.93 5.78 -9.18
CA GLU A 154 -6.11 5.87 -7.97
C GLU A 154 -4.66 5.50 -8.25
N ILE A 155 -4.45 4.33 -8.85
CA ILE A 155 -3.09 3.89 -9.19
C ILE A 155 -2.48 4.72 -10.32
N MET A 156 -3.27 5.19 -11.28
CA MET A 156 -2.78 6.07 -12.34
C MET A 156 -2.23 7.39 -11.75
N LYS A 157 -2.97 8.01 -10.84
CA LYS A 157 -2.56 9.23 -10.14
C LYS A 157 -1.29 9.00 -9.32
N LEU A 158 -1.23 7.90 -8.56
CA LEU A 158 -0.05 7.56 -7.76
C LEU A 158 1.19 7.41 -8.64
N ILE A 159 1.10 6.63 -9.72
CA ILE A 159 2.24 6.41 -10.62
C ILE A 159 2.65 7.68 -11.36
N ALA A 160 1.69 8.50 -11.80
CA ALA A 160 2.00 9.80 -12.42
C ALA A 160 2.81 10.68 -11.45
N LYS A 161 2.36 10.76 -10.20
CA LYS A 161 3.05 11.53 -9.16
C LYS A 161 4.43 10.96 -8.83
N ILE A 162 4.58 9.64 -8.70
CA ILE A 162 5.89 9.00 -8.48
C ILE A 162 6.84 9.31 -9.65
N ARG A 163 6.38 9.23 -10.89
CA ARG A 163 7.21 9.54 -12.07
C ARG A 163 7.68 10.99 -12.11
N GLU A 164 6.91 11.92 -11.58
CA GLU A 164 7.28 13.33 -11.45
C GLU A 164 8.36 13.56 -10.38
N TYR A 165 8.23 12.86 -9.25
CA TYR A 165 9.05 13.09 -8.06
C TYR A 165 10.27 12.16 -7.94
N LYS A 166 10.34 11.07 -8.71
CA LYS A 166 11.45 10.11 -8.61
C LYS A 166 12.78 10.68 -9.10
N LYS A 167 13.86 10.25 -8.46
CA LYS A 167 15.25 10.63 -8.79
C LYS A 167 16.07 9.45 -9.34
N ASP A 168 15.42 8.44 -9.88
CA ASP A 168 16.00 7.21 -10.41
C ASP A 168 15.51 6.92 -11.83
N ASN A 169 16.03 5.83 -12.43
CA ASN A 169 15.61 5.33 -13.73
C ASN A 169 14.76 4.05 -13.63
N ASN A 170 14.31 3.68 -12.43
CA ASN A 170 13.47 2.50 -12.21
C ASN A 170 12.15 2.62 -12.97
N ILE A 171 11.58 1.48 -13.35
CA ILE A 171 10.40 1.41 -14.21
C ILE A 171 9.14 1.33 -13.36
N GLN A 172 8.16 2.17 -13.66
CA GLN A 172 6.81 2.07 -13.10
C GLN A 172 5.84 1.78 -14.26
N MET A 173 5.24 0.59 -14.23
CA MET A 173 4.27 0.12 -15.23
C MET A 173 2.88 -0.04 -14.61
N ILE A 174 1.86 0.25 -15.42
CA ILE A 174 0.46 -0.02 -15.08
C ILE A 174 -0.14 -0.85 -16.22
N ARG A 175 -0.85 -1.90 -15.85
CA ARG A 175 -1.73 -2.65 -16.73
C ARG A 175 -3.19 -2.42 -16.31
N ILE A 176 -3.98 -1.85 -17.21
CA ILE A 176 -5.42 -1.69 -17.03
C ILE A 176 -6.13 -2.79 -17.79
N GLU A 177 -6.88 -3.62 -17.06
CA GLU A 177 -7.72 -4.67 -17.65
C GLU A 177 -9.05 -4.06 -18.07
N THR A 178 -9.32 -4.07 -19.36
CA THR A 178 -10.50 -3.41 -19.95
C THR A 178 -11.79 -4.22 -19.80
N GLU A 179 -11.68 -5.52 -19.55
CA GLU A 179 -12.82 -6.44 -19.43
C GLU A 179 -13.12 -6.84 -17.97
N GLN A 180 -12.35 -6.28 -17.00
CA GLN A 180 -12.49 -6.60 -15.58
C GLN A 180 -12.99 -5.38 -14.78
N GLY A 181 -13.91 -5.67 -13.86
CA GLY A 181 -14.49 -4.76 -12.90
C GLY A 181 -15.22 -5.52 -11.80
#